data_93715d31727f7489acb631c55c586415
#
_entry.id   93715d31727f7489acb631c55c586415
#
_cell.length_a   1.000
_cell.length_b   1.000
_cell.length_c   1.000
_cell.angle_alpha   90.00
_cell.angle_beta   90.00
_cell.angle_gamma   90.00
#
_symmetry.space_group_name_H-M   'P 1'
#
loop_
_entity.id
_entity.type
_entity.pdbx_description
1 polymer ?
#
loop_
_entity_poly.entity_id
_entity_poly.type
_entity_poly.pdbx_seq_one_letter_code
_entity_poly.pdbx_strand_id
1 'polypeptide(L)'
;MKKTSIGGQAVMEGVMMKNLDRYAVAVLKPDHEIEVMTDEYKSLGSRYAVLGLPIIRGVVNFGESLYIGLKTLSYSSSFYEEEDYEPGKVEQFFTKIFGDKLESVLMGITMVISVILALGIFMVLPFFLTNLMKGFLPSYSIRTLIEGIIRVALFLIYIWLISKMEDIKRVFMYHGAEHKTINCLEHGEDLTPENIKKYSRLHKRCGTSFLLIVMIVSIIVFMFIRVDSLLWKFVLRILLVPIVAGISYEFIRLAGRSDSKLVNTLSKPGLYLQYFTTREPDEEMMEVAIKAVEGVFDWKEYLRAMHNGELED
;
A
#
# COMPACT_ATOMS: atom_id res chain seq x y z
N MET A 1 14.23 -3.25 -20.13
CA MET A 1 12.98 -2.85 -19.47
C MET A 1 13.15 -1.41 -19.02
N LYS A 2 12.46 -0.45 -19.66
CA LYS A 2 12.51 0.96 -19.25
C LYS A 2 11.46 1.20 -18.18
N LYS A 3 11.88 1.77 -17.05
CA LYS A 3 11.04 1.93 -15.86
C LYS A 3 10.27 3.25 -15.95
N THR A 4 8.96 3.18 -15.83
CA THR A 4 8.10 4.38 -15.75
C THR A 4 8.09 4.96 -14.34
N SER A 5 7.59 6.20 -14.18
CA SER A 5 7.30 6.80 -12.87
C SER A 5 5.88 6.45 -12.37
N ILE A 6 5.15 5.61 -13.10
CA ILE A 6 3.80 5.21 -12.75
C ILE A 6 3.84 4.27 -11.55
N GLY A 7 2.95 4.51 -10.62
CA GLY A 7 2.60 3.62 -9.52
C GLY A 7 1.10 3.67 -9.31
N GLY A 8 0.55 2.67 -8.64
CA GLY A 8 -0.89 2.60 -8.44
C GLY A 8 -1.28 2.03 -7.09
N GLN A 9 -2.58 1.89 -6.94
CA GLN A 9 -3.24 1.29 -5.80
C GLN A 9 -4.58 0.71 -6.26
N ALA A 10 -4.88 -0.54 -5.86
CA ALA A 10 -6.22 -1.06 -6.01
C ALA A 10 -7.18 -0.34 -5.05
N VAL A 11 -8.38 -0.06 -5.54
CA VAL A 11 -9.51 0.49 -4.77
C VAL A 11 -10.71 -0.44 -4.92
N MET A 12 -11.85 -0.10 -4.33
CA MET A 12 -13.05 -0.91 -4.48
C MET A 12 -13.51 -0.89 -5.94
N GLU A 13 -13.61 -2.06 -6.56
CA GLU A 13 -13.96 -2.26 -7.96
C GLU A 13 -13.20 -1.34 -8.94
N GLY A 14 -11.90 -1.09 -8.65
CA GLY A 14 -11.15 -0.14 -9.45
C GLY A 14 -9.65 -0.10 -9.18
N VAL A 15 -9.00 0.75 -9.95
CA VAL A 15 -7.56 1.03 -9.86
C VAL A 15 -7.32 2.54 -9.86
N MET A 16 -6.52 3.00 -8.91
CA MET A 16 -5.90 4.32 -8.98
C MET A 16 -4.51 4.20 -9.59
N MET A 17 -4.19 5.05 -10.56
CA MET A 17 -2.83 5.23 -11.10
C MET A 17 -2.35 6.64 -10.82
N LYS A 18 -1.07 6.77 -10.48
CA LYS A 18 -0.40 8.07 -10.26
C LYS A 18 0.85 8.16 -11.11
N ASN A 19 1.03 9.30 -11.78
CA ASN A 19 2.25 9.66 -12.49
C ASN A 19 2.63 11.10 -12.13
N LEU A 20 3.76 11.27 -11.44
CA LEU A 20 4.22 12.58 -10.93
C LEU A 20 3.14 13.28 -10.09
N ASP A 21 2.66 14.43 -10.56
CA ASP A 21 1.67 15.28 -9.87
C ASP A 21 0.23 14.99 -10.29
N ARG A 22 -0.02 14.00 -11.15
CA ARG A 22 -1.37 13.59 -11.60
C ARG A 22 -1.72 12.20 -11.10
N TYR A 23 -2.97 12.01 -10.72
CA TYR A 23 -3.53 10.69 -10.48
C TYR A 23 -4.91 10.55 -11.11
N ALA A 24 -5.25 9.34 -11.48
CA ALA A 24 -6.57 8.99 -11.98
C ALA A 24 -7.08 7.76 -11.25
N VAL A 25 -8.38 7.71 -11.04
CA VAL A 25 -9.10 6.55 -10.48
C VAL A 25 -10.09 6.08 -11.52
N ALA A 26 -9.95 4.85 -11.98
CA ALA A 26 -10.94 4.20 -12.80
C ALA A 26 -11.69 3.17 -11.95
N VAL A 27 -13.01 3.24 -11.95
CA VAL A 27 -13.91 2.40 -11.17
C VAL A 27 -14.92 1.75 -12.12
N LEU A 28 -15.10 0.46 -11.99
CA LEU A 28 -16.18 -0.26 -12.65
C LEU A 28 -17.44 -0.06 -11.83
N LYS A 29 -18.45 0.60 -12.40
CA LYS A 29 -19.74 0.82 -11.73
C LYS A 29 -20.63 -0.44 -11.79
N PRO A 30 -21.71 -0.52 -10.95
CA PRO A 30 -22.66 -1.64 -10.98
C PRO A 30 -23.34 -1.85 -12.34
N ASP A 31 -23.41 -0.81 -13.18
CA ASP A 31 -23.96 -0.88 -14.54
C ASP A 31 -22.93 -1.35 -15.60
N HIS A 32 -21.75 -1.80 -15.17
CA HIS A 32 -20.60 -2.18 -16.00
C HIS A 32 -19.99 -1.04 -16.85
N GLU A 33 -20.32 0.22 -16.56
CA GLU A 33 -19.60 1.35 -17.16
C GLU A 33 -18.35 1.66 -16.32
N ILE A 34 -17.26 2.06 -17.00
CA ILE A 34 -16.03 2.48 -16.33
C ILE A 34 -16.04 3.99 -16.16
N GLU A 35 -16.12 4.45 -14.93
CA GLU A 35 -16.00 5.86 -14.56
C GLU A 35 -14.53 6.21 -14.28
N VAL A 36 -14.06 7.35 -14.83
CA VAL A 36 -12.67 7.79 -14.65
C VAL A 36 -12.64 9.19 -14.07
N MET A 37 -12.12 9.34 -12.86
CA MET A 37 -11.82 10.63 -12.24
C MET A 37 -10.32 10.91 -12.36
N THR A 38 -9.96 12.11 -12.76
CA THR A 38 -8.57 12.61 -12.77
C THR A 38 -8.43 13.82 -11.87
N ASP A 39 -7.30 13.90 -11.14
CA ASP A 39 -7.03 15.03 -10.26
C ASP A 39 -5.51 15.28 -10.16
N GLU A 40 -5.13 16.45 -9.67
CA GLU A 40 -3.73 16.83 -9.48
C GLU A 40 -3.39 16.89 -7.99
N TYR A 41 -2.22 16.38 -7.67
CA TYR A 41 -1.68 16.43 -6.32
C TYR A 41 -0.18 16.77 -6.35
N LYS A 42 0.14 18.00 -6.00
CA LYS A 42 1.54 18.45 -5.90
C LYS A 42 2.16 17.98 -4.58
N SER A 43 3.17 17.13 -4.69
CA SER A 43 3.86 16.61 -3.52
C SER A 43 4.49 17.75 -2.68
N LEU A 44 4.38 17.64 -1.36
CA LEU A 44 5.06 18.54 -0.42
C LEU A 44 6.58 18.47 -0.58
N GLY A 45 7.10 17.30 -0.97
CA GLY A 45 8.52 17.11 -1.25
C GLY A 45 9.02 17.90 -2.46
N SER A 46 8.17 18.20 -3.45
CA SER A 46 8.50 19.08 -4.57
C SER A 46 8.44 20.57 -4.18
N ARG A 47 7.58 20.91 -3.19
CA ARG A 47 7.38 22.29 -2.74
C ARG A 47 8.45 22.78 -1.75
N TYR A 48 8.96 21.87 -0.90
CA TYR A 48 9.94 22.20 0.13
C TYR A 48 11.16 21.29 0.04
N ALA A 49 12.33 21.83 -0.29
CA ALA A 49 13.55 21.06 -0.50
C ALA A 49 13.95 20.16 0.69
N VAL A 50 13.69 20.59 1.92
CA VAL A 50 13.96 19.80 3.14
C VAL A 50 13.12 18.52 3.18
N LEU A 51 11.87 18.55 2.71
CA LEU A 51 10.98 17.39 2.65
C LEU A 51 11.37 16.40 1.53
N GLY A 52 12.20 16.84 0.59
CA GLY A 52 12.82 16.00 -0.45
C GLY A 52 14.09 15.27 -0.03
N LEU A 53 14.63 15.52 1.18
CA LEU A 53 15.83 14.85 1.67
C LEU A 53 15.62 13.36 1.90
N PRO A 54 16.66 12.51 1.73
CA PRO A 54 16.57 11.08 2.03
C PRO A 54 15.99 10.83 3.44
N ILE A 55 15.23 9.76 3.58
CA ILE A 55 14.47 9.38 4.78
C ILE A 55 13.26 10.29 5.00
N ILE A 56 13.42 11.64 5.04
CA ILE A 56 12.31 12.59 5.23
C ILE A 56 11.28 12.45 4.10
N ARG A 57 11.74 12.41 2.86
CA ARG A 57 10.85 12.19 1.69
C ARG A 57 10.08 10.86 1.77
N GLY A 58 10.66 9.83 2.41
CA GLY A 58 9.98 8.56 2.62
C GLY A 58 8.78 8.69 3.55
N VAL A 59 8.91 9.47 4.63
CA VAL A 59 7.82 9.78 5.56
C VAL A 59 6.74 10.61 4.86
N VAL A 60 7.16 11.64 4.12
CA VAL A 60 6.24 12.53 3.38
C VAL A 60 5.47 11.73 2.34
N ASN A 61 6.16 10.98 1.47
CA ASN A 61 5.52 10.19 0.42
C ASN A 61 4.60 9.11 0.98
N PHE A 62 4.94 8.51 2.12
CA PHE A 62 4.05 7.57 2.80
C PHE A 62 2.77 8.24 3.28
N GLY A 63 2.87 9.40 3.94
CA GLY A 63 1.71 10.18 4.37
C GLY A 63 0.83 10.64 3.20
N GLU A 64 1.45 11.11 2.11
CA GLU A 64 0.76 11.50 0.88
C GLU A 64 0.05 10.31 0.22
N SER A 65 0.70 9.15 0.17
CA SER A 65 0.11 7.92 -0.39
C SER A 65 -1.09 7.45 0.44
N LEU A 66 -1.03 7.56 1.78
CA LEU A 66 -2.18 7.27 2.63
C LEU A 66 -3.33 8.24 2.39
N TYR A 67 -3.06 9.55 2.29
CA TYR A 67 -4.07 10.56 2.02
C TYR A 67 -4.77 10.32 0.68
N ILE A 68 -3.99 10.17 -0.41
CA ILE A 68 -4.53 9.91 -1.74
C ILE A 68 -5.29 8.57 -1.74
N GLY A 69 -4.71 7.54 -1.11
CA GLY A 69 -5.30 6.21 -1.04
C GLY A 69 -6.66 6.20 -0.34
N LEU A 70 -6.79 6.89 0.80
CA LEU A 70 -8.07 7.02 1.49
C LEU A 70 -9.09 7.82 0.66
N LYS A 71 -8.68 8.93 0.04
CA LYS A 71 -9.54 9.74 -0.82
C LYS A 71 -10.07 8.93 -2.00
N THR A 72 -9.21 8.16 -2.66
CA THR A 72 -9.58 7.36 -3.84
C THR A 72 -10.39 6.13 -3.47
N LEU A 73 -10.14 5.53 -2.31
CA LEU A 73 -10.96 4.44 -1.77
C LEU A 73 -12.37 4.93 -1.43
N SER A 74 -12.50 6.08 -0.74
CA SER A 74 -13.80 6.69 -0.45
C SER A 74 -14.57 7.04 -1.73
N TYR A 75 -13.88 7.58 -2.75
CA TYR A 75 -14.47 7.83 -4.06
C TYR A 75 -14.99 6.54 -4.72
N SER A 76 -14.21 5.47 -4.72
CA SER A 76 -14.62 4.22 -5.34
C SER A 76 -15.76 3.52 -4.58
N SER A 77 -15.79 3.62 -3.25
CA SER A 77 -16.86 3.02 -2.43
C SER A 77 -18.20 3.73 -2.62
N SER A 78 -18.21 5.03 -2.93
CA SER A 78 -19.44 5.80 -3.10
C SER A 78 -20.34 5.31 -4.25
N PHE A 79 -19.80 4.56 -5.21
CA PHE A 79 -20.61 3.94 -6.28
C PHE A 79 -21.34 2.65 -5.85
N TYR A 80 -21.03 2.13 -4.65
CA TYR A 80 -21.54 0.88 -4.12
C TYR A 80 -22.29 1.04 -2.80
N GLU A 81 -22.60 2.30 -2.41
CA GLU A 81 -23.47 2.57 -1.27
C GLU A 81 -24.90 2.13 -1.61
N GLU A 82 -25.52 1.35 -0.73
CA GLU A 82 -26.91 0.90 -0.89
C GLU A 82 -27.85 2.10 -0.74
N GLU A 83 -28.63 2.42 -1.78
CA GLU A 83 -29.63 3.51 -1.75
C GLU A 83 -30.75 3.28 -0.70
N ASP A 84 -30.99 2.01 -0.30
CA ASP A 84 -32.07 1.62 0.63
C ASP A 84 -31.58 1.30 2.06
N TYR A 85 -30.42 1.85 2.46
CA TYR A 85 -29.91 1.63 3.81
C TYR A 85 -30.79 2.34 4.87
N GLU A 86 -31.53 1.54 5.67
CA GLU A 86 -32.25 2.08 6.84
C GLU A 86 -31.30 2.18 8.04
N PRO A 87 -31.00 3.40 8.54
CA PRO A 87 -30.07 3.58 9.65
C PRO A 87 -30.58 2.89 10.92
N GLY A 88 -29.72 2.10 11.53
CA GLY A 88 -30.01 1.41 12.79
C GLY A 88 -30.28 2.39 13.95
N LYS A 89 -30.89 1.90 15.06
CA LYS A 89 -31.21 2.76 16.22
C LYS A 89 -30.02 3.51 16.80
N VAL A 90 -28.83 2.91 16.77
CA VAL A 90 -27.58 3.53 17.23
C VAL A 90 -27.20 4.68 16.31
N GLU A 91 -27.26 4.45 15.02
CA GLU A 91 -26.94 5.44 13.99
C GLU A 91 -27.94 6.62 14.01
N GLN A 92 -29.24 6.34 14.15
CA GLN A 92 -30.26 7.37 14.35
C GLN A 92 -29.99 8.25 15.59
N PHE A 93 -29.48 7.67 16.67
CA PHE A 93 -29.06 8.42 17.86
C PHE A 93 -27.87 9.35 17.54
N PHE A 94 -26.86 8.85 16.85
CA PHE A 94 -25.71 9.64 16.44
C PHE A 94 -26.05 10.68 15.39
N THR A 95 -26.97 10.40 14.44
CA THR A 95 -27.48 11.37 13.46
C THR A 95 -28.12 12.58 14.14
N LYS A 96 -28.84 12.39 15.23
CA LYS A 96 -29.43 13.49 16.01
C LYS A 96 -28.39 14.38 16.69
N ILE A 97 -27.21 13.85 17.01
CA ILE A 97 -26.12 14.58 17.70
C ILE A 97 -25.20 15.28 16.69
N PHE A 98 -24.83 14.61 15.61
CA PHE A 98 -23.78 15.05 14.69
C PHE A 98 -24.31 15.59 13.35
N GLY A 99 -25.61 15.35 13.04
CA GLY A 99 -26.23 15.81 11.78
C GLY A 99 -25.43 15.37 10.54
N ASP A 100 -25.19 16.29 9.60
CA ASP A 100 -24.46 16.07 8.35
C ASP A 100 -23.00 15.65 8.54
N LYS A 101 -22.45 15.74 9.76
CA LYS A 101 -21.06 15.31 10.07
C LYS A 101 -20.98 13.88 10.58
N LEU A 102 -22.11 13.18 10.68
CA LEU A 102 -22.15 11.83 11.25
C LEU A 102 -21.20 10.88 10.54
N GLU A 103 -21.21 10.84 9.22
CA GLU A 103 -20.37 9.97 8.41
C GLU A 103 -18.87 10.23 8.68
N SER A 104 -18.46 11.49 8.67
CA SER A 104 -17.07 11.88 8.98
C SER A 104 -16.65 11.49 10.40
N VAL A 105 -17.57 11.62 11.37
CA VAL A 105 -17.33 11.24 12.78
C VAL A 105 -17.22 9.73 12.92
N LEU A 106 -18.11 8.97 12.31
CA LEU A 106 -18.07 7.49 12.33
C LEU A 106 -16.79 6.98 11.65
N MET A 107 -16.43 7.54 10.51
CA MET A 107 -15.17 7.21 9.83
C MET A 107 -13.96 7.50 10.73
N GLY A 108 -13.94 8.66 11.40
CA GLY A 108 -12.88 9.01 12.34
C GLY A 108 -12.78 8.06 13.54
N ILE A 109 -13.91 7.68 14.13
CA ILE A 109 -13.97 6.72 15.24
C ILE A 109 -13.49 5.34 14.79
N THR A 110 -13.98 4.86 13.64
CA THR A 110 -13.59 3.58 13.07
C THR A 110 -12.09 3.54 12.79
N MET A 111 -11.53 4.62 12.25
CA MET A 111 -10.09 4.74 12.01
C MET A 111 -9.28 4.66 13.30
N VAL A 112 -9.71 5.39 14.36
CA VAL A 112 -9.04 5.36 15.67
C VAL A 112 -9.09 3.97 16.28
N ILE A 113 -10.26 3.31 16.27
CA ILE A 113 -10.42 1.93 16.78
C ILE A 113 -9.53 0.97 15.99
N SER A 114 -9.51 1.07 14.66
CA SER A 114 -8.67 0.22 13.80
C SER A 114 -7.19 0.38 14.10
N VAL A 115 -6.72 1.62 14.31
CA VAL A 115 -5.32 1.90 14.70
C VAL A 115 -5.00 1.30 16.07
N ILE A 116 -5.89 1.45 17.06
CA ILE A 116 -5.71 0.85 18.41
C ILE A 116 -5.63 -0.67 18.33
N LEU A 117 -6.53 -1.31 17.56
CA LEU A 117 -6.53 -2.76 17.36
C LEU A 117 -5.25 -3.21 16.65
N ALA A 118 -4.80 -2.50 15.60
CA ALA A 118 -3.57 -2.82 14.89
C ALA A 118 -2.34 -2.71 15.81
N LEU A 119 -2.25 -1.66 16.62
CA LEU A 119 -1.18 -1.53 17.62
C LEU A 119 -1.25 -2.65 18.67
N GLY A 120 -2.45 -3.01 19.13
CA GLY A 120 -2.68 -4.13 20.04
C GLY A 120 -2.17 -5.45 19.46
N ILE A 121 -2.57 -5.81 18.25
CA ILE A 121 -2.24 -7.08 17.61
C ILE A 121 -0.76 -7.12 17.17
N PHE A 122 -0.25 -6.07 16.53
CA PHE A 122 1.07 -6.11 15.90
C PHE A 122 2.21 -5.55 16.77
N MET A 123 1.91 -4.89 17.88
CA MET A 123 2.92 -4.32 18.78
C MET A 123 2.82 -4.84 20.20
N VAL A 124 1.63 -4.83 20.80
CA VAL A 124 1.43 -5.23 22.19
C VAL A 124 1.45 -6.75 22.35
N LEU A 125 0.72 -7.48 21.51
CA LEU A 125 0.62 -8.95 21.59
C LEU A 125 1.99 -9.66 21.40
N PRO A 126 2.81 -9.35 20.37
CA PRO A 126 4.15 -9.94 20.26
C PRO A 126 5.05 -9.68 21.45
N PHE A 127 5.00 -8.45 21.98
CA PHE A 127 5.73 -8.07 23.17
C PHE A 127 5.27 -8.89 24.41
N PHE A 128 3.96 -9.02 24.61
CA PHE A 128 3.39 -9.79 25.72
C PHE A 128 3.80 -11.25 25.64
N LEU A 129 3.67 -11.89 24.47
CA LEU A 129 4.06 -13.28 24.27
C LEU A 129 5.56 -13.52 24.54
N THR A 130 6.43 -12.63 24.06
CA THR A 130 7.87 -12.74 24.35
C THR A 130 8.23 -12.45 25.80
N ASN A 131 7.46 -11.62 26.49
CA ASN A 131 7.66 -11.36 27.92
C ASN A 131 7.29 -12.58 28.79
N LEU A 132 6.26 -13.34 28.40
CA LEU A 132 5.95 -14.63 29.04
C LEU A 132 7.11 -15.63 28.92
N MET A 133 7.87 -15.56 27.82
CA MET A 133 9.04 -16.42 27.56
C MET A 133 10.34 -15.87 28.18
N LYS A 134 10.29 -14.80 28.96
CA LYS A 134 11.50 -14.12 29.50
C LYS A 134 12.45 -15.06 30.27
N GLY A 135 11.91 -16.05 30.97
CA GLY A 135 12.71 -17.06 31.68
C GLY A 135 13.54 -17.98 30.79
N PHE A 136 13.09 -18.21 29.55
CA PHE A 136 13.77 -19.05 28.58
C PHE A 136 14.66 -18.27 27.60
N LEU A 137 14.51 -16.95 27.55
CA LEU A 137 15.17 -16.07 26.59
C LEU A 137 16.06 -15.04 27.32
N PRO A 138 17.29 -15.40 27.72
CA PRO A 138 18.13 -14.55 28.57
C PRO A 138 18.61 -13.27 27.85
N SER A 139 18.87 -13.33 26.53
CA SER A 139 19.39 -12.20 25.77
C SER A 139 18.27 -11.23 25.32
N TYR A 140 18.51 -9.93 25.54
CA TYR A 140 17.62 -8.87 25.06
C TYR A 140 17.45 -8.92 23.52
N SER A 141 18.54 -9.08 22.78
CA SER A 141 18.53 -9.12 21.32
C SER A 141 17.74 -10.33 20.79
N ILE A 142 17.87 -11.50 21.44
CA ILE A 142 17.10 -12.70 21.07
C ILE A 142 15.61 -12.47 21.32
N ARG A 143 15.25 -11.86 22.45
CA ARG A 143 13.83 -11.51 22.72
C ARG A 143 13.26 -10.59 21.67
N THR A 144 14.00 -9.53 21.30
CA THR A 144 13.55 -8.58 20.25
C THR A 144 13.43 -9.24 18.89
N LEU A 145 14.35 -10.14 18.55
CA LEU A 145 14.27 -10.91 17.30
C LEU A 145 13.04 -11.82 17.29
N ILE A 146 12.79 -12.57 18.36
CA ILE A 146 11.61 -13.46 18.46
C ILE A 146 10.32 -12.65 18.44
N GLU A 147 10.28 -11.51 19.15
CA GLU A 147 9.16 -10.56 19.09
C GLU A 147 8.88 -10.12 17.64
N GLY A 148 9.93 -9.79 16.89
CA GLY A 148 9.82 -9.43 15.48
C GLY A 148 9.32 -10.58 14.60
N ILE A 149 9.82 -11.80 14.83
CA ILE A 149 9.36 -13.00 14.10
C ILE A 149 7.87 -13.25 14.37
N ILE A 150 7.43 -13.17 15.62
CA ILE A 150 6.01 -13.30 15.99
C ILE A 150 5.17 -12.22 15.28
N ARG A 151 5.64 -10.98 15.23
CA ARG A 151 4.97 -9.88 14.52
C ARG A 151 4.80 -10.18 13.04
N VAL A 152 5.86 -10.61 12.37
CA VAL A 152 5.80 -10.99 10.95
C VAL A 152 4.85 -12.17 10.75
N ALA A 153 4.90 -13.19 11.61
CA ALA A 153 3.99 -14.33 11.53
C ALA A 153 2.52 -13.92 11.69
N LEU A 154 2.20 -13.09 12.68
CA LEU A 154 0.85 -12.56 12.89
C LEU A 154 0.37 -11.74 11.66
N PHE A 155 1.26 -10.93 11.08
CA PHE A 155 0.92 -10.18 9.86
C PHE A 155 0.64 -11.11 8.68
N LEU A 156 1.46 -12.14 8.45
CA LEU A 156 1.24 -13.09 7.37
C LEU A 156 -0.06 -13.89 7.57
N ILE A 157 -0.36 -14.29 8.80
CA ILE A 157 -1.62 -14.94 9.16
C ILE A 157 -2.80 -13.99 8.89
N TYR A 158 -2.70 -12.74 9.30
CA TYR A 158 -3.72 -11.73 9.05
C TYR A 158 -3.98 -11.55 7.54
N ILE A 159 -2.93 -11.35 6.73
CA ILE A 159 -3.07 -11.22 5.28
C ILE A 159 -3.70 -12.48 4.67
N TRP A 160 -3.29 -13.67 5.11
CA TRP A 160 -3.85 -14.93 4.64
C TRP A 160 -5.34 -15.07 4.99
N LEU A 161 -5.76 -14.63 6.18
CA LEU A 161 -7.16 -14.66 6.60
C LEU A 161 -8.01 -13.70 5.76
N ILE A 162 -7.60 -12.43 5.64
CA ILE A 162 -8.37 -11.45 4.88
C ILE A 162 -8.41 -11.76 3.38
N SER A 163 -7.37 -12.42 2.84
CA SER A 163 -7.33 -12.82 1.43
C SER A 163 -8.39 -13.84 1.03
N LYS A 164 -9.13 -14.40 2.00
CA LYS A 164 -10.24 -15.32 1.79
C LYS A 164 -11.61 -14.65 1.75
N MET A 165 -11.69 -13.38 2.17
CA MET A 165 -12.91 -12.59 2.06
C MET A 165 -13.14 -12.22 0.60
N GLU A 166 -14.37 -12.35 0.09
CA GLU A 166 -14.65 -12.14 -1.35
C GLU A 166 -14.36 -10.70 -1.78
N ASP A 167 -14.73 -9.70 -0.97
CA ASP A 167 -14.47 -8.29 -1.28
C ASP A 167 -12.97 -8.01 -1.37
N ILE A 168 -12.19 -8.53 -0.41
CA ILE A 168 -10.73 -8.37 -0.41
C ILE A 168 -10.08 -9.14 -1.58
N LYS A 169 -10.63 -10.30 -1.93
CA LYS A 169 -10.17 -11.07 -3.08
C LYS A 169 -10.34 -10.28 -4.37
N ARG A 170 -11.48 -9.57 -4.56
CA ARG A 170 -11.69 -8.68 -5.71
C ARG A 170 -10.68 -7.52 -5.73
N VAL A 171 -10.49 -6.84 -4.60
CA VAL A 171 -9.43 -5.81 -4.49
C VAL A 171 -8.05 -6.37 -4.85
N PHE A 172 -7.73 -7.61 -4.46
CA PHE A 172 -6.46 -8.25 -4.83
C PHE A 172 -6.39 -8.66 -6.31
N MET A 173 -7.52 -8.86 -6.99
CA MET A 173 -7.57 -9.03 -8.46
C MET A 173 -7.27 -7.70 -9.17
N TYR A 174 -7.87 -6.59 -8.74
CA TYR A 174 -7.53 -5.25 -9.25
C TYR A 174 -6.08 -4.87 -8.99
N HIS A 175 -5.50 -5.26 -7.84
CA HIS A 175 -4.07 -5.10 -7.58
C HIS A 175 -3.20 -5.93 -8.53
N GLY A 176 -3.67 -7.12 -8.90
CA GLY A 176 -3.07 -7.91 -9.97
C GLY A 176 -3.14 -7.23 -11.33
N ALA A 177 -4.29 -6.62 -11.67
CA ALA A 177 -4.48 -5.87 -12.90
C ALA A 177 -3.52 -4.67 -12.98
N GLU A 178 -3.42 -3.88 -11.90
CA GLU A 178 -2.46 -2.77 -11.78
C GLU A 178 -1.04 -3.23 -12.11
N HIS A 179 -0.54 -4.25 -11.41
CA HIS A 179 0.83 -4.75 -11.59
C HIS A 179 1.09 -5.28 -13.01
N LYS A 180 0.15 -6.07 -13.56
CA LYS A 180 0.29 -6.63 -14.91
C LYS A 180 0.29 -5.52 -15.96
N THR A 181 -0.54 -4.49 -15.81
CA THR A 181 -0.62 -3.34 -16.72
C THR A 181 0.68 -2.53 -16.71
N ILE A 182 1.22 -2.22 -15.51
CA ILE A 182 2.51 -1.52 -15.39
C ILE A 182 3.64 -2.38 -15.98
N ASN A 183 3.68 -3.67 -15.68
CA ASN A 183 4.69 -4.58 -16.23
C ASN A 183 4.60 -4.68 -17.76
N CYS A 184 3.40 -4.75 -18.35
CA CYS A 184 3.19 -4.74 -19.81
C CYS A 184 3.78 -3.48 -20.43
N LEU A 185 3.44 -2.31 -19.89
CA LEU A 185 3.93 -1.01 -20.36
C LEU A 185 5.47 -0.91 -20.27
N GLU A 186 6.07 -1.33 -19.17
CA GLU A 186 7.52 -1.28 -18.96
C GLU A 186 8.31 -2.26 -19.86
N HIS A 187 7.65 -3.27 -20.42
CA HIS A 187 8.24 -4.15 -21.42
C HIS A 187 8.03 -3.67 -22.86
N GLY A 188 7.32 -2.56 -23.07
CA GLY A 188 7.17 -1.96 -24.39
C GLY A 188 6.05 -2.56 -25.24
N GLU A 189 5.09 -3.21 -24.60
CA GLU A 189 3.93 -3.79 -25.28
C GLU A 189 2.70 -2.88 -25.18
N ASP A 190 1.87 -2.90 -26.21
CA ASP A 190 0.59 -2.17 -26.22
C ASP A 190 -0.31 -2.65 -25.08
N LEU A 191 -0.97 -1.70 -24.42
CA LEU A 191 -1.91 -1.99 -23.34
C LEU A 191 -3.22 -2.53 -23.92
N THR A 192 -3.27 -3.83 -24.07
CA THR A 192 -4.48 -4.61 -24.38
C THR A 192 -4.62 -5.74 -23.38
N PRO A 193 -5.85 -6.20 -23.07
CA PRO A 193 -6.04 -7.33 -22.13
C PRO A 193 -5.21 -8.57 -22.52
N GLU A 194 -5.08 -8.88 -23.82
CA GLU A 194 -4.31 -10.01 -24.33
C GLU A 194 -2.81 -9.89 -24.00
N ASN A 195 -2.25 -8.69 -24.12
CA ASN A 195 -0.86 -8.43 -23.82
C ASN A 195 -0.63 -8.42 -22.30
N ILE A 196 -1.48 -7.70 -21.56
CA ILE A 196 -1.40 -7.60 -20.09
C ILE A 196 -1.45 -8.99 -19.44
N LYS A 197 -2.27 -9.90 -19.96
CA LYS A 197 -2.40 -11.28 -19.46
C LYS A 197 -1.06 -12.05 -19.41
N LYS A 198 -0.12 -11.75 -20.30
CA LYS A 198 1.19 -12.42 -20.41
C LYS A 198 2.15 -12.04 -19.29
N TYR A 199 1.92 -10.91 -18.60
CA TYR A 199 2.85 -10.36 -17.63
C TYR A 199 2.57 -10.80 -16.19
N SER A 200 3.61 -10.69 -15.36
CA SER A 200 3.54 -11.06 -13.95
C SER A 200 2.71 -10.06 -13.15
N ARG A 201 1.95 -10.57 -12.19
CA ARG A 201 1.30 -9.78 -11.15
C ARG A 201 2.22 -9.38 -9.99
N LEU A 202 3.52 -9.73 -10.08
CA LEU A 202 4.53 -9.36 -9.07
C LEU A 202 5.29 -8.13 -9.56
N HIS A 203 5.42 -7.12 -8.69
CA HIS A 203 6.09 -5.87 -9.02
C HIS A 203 6.99 -5.37 -7.87
N LYS A 204 8.24 -4.96 -8.18
CA LYS A 204 9.24 -4.59 -7.15
C LYS A 204 8.91 -3.32 -6.37
N ARG A 205 8.11 -2.41 -6.95
CA ARG A 205 7.77 -1.10 -6.35
C ARG A 205 6.45 -1.10 -5.59
N CYS A 206 5.90 -2.26 -5.29
CA CYS A 206 4.60 -2.40 -4.65
C CYS A 206 4.61 -1.96 -3.18
N GLY A 207 3.55 -1.24 -2.78
CA GLY A 207 3.34 -0.79 -1.40
C GLY A 207 3.20 -1.94 -0.38
N THR A 208 2.70 -3.12 -0.78
CA THR A 208 2.61 -4.27 0.14
C THR A 208 3.99 -4.84 0.48
N SER A 209 4.94 -4.80 -0.46
CA SER A 209 6.34 -5.13 -0.19
C SER A 209 6.97 -4.15 0.81
N PHE A 210 6.57 -2.86 0.75
CA PHE A 210 7.02 -1.85 1.71
C PHE A 210 6.65 -2.21 3.15
N LEU A 211 5.43 -2.69 3.41
CA LEU A 211 5.01 -3.09 4.75
C LEU A 211 5.89 -4.20 5.35
N LEU A 212 6.24 -5.21 4.57
CA LEU A 212 7.13 -6.27 5.04
C LEU A 212 8.54 -5.76 5.31
N ILE A 213 9.05 -4.86 4.47
CA ILE A 213 10.38 -4.25 4.68
C ILE A 213 10.37 -3.36 5.92
N VAL A 214 9.31 -2.58 6.17
CA VAL A 214 9.12 -1.81 7.41
C VAL A 214 9.22 -2.72 8.64
N MET A 215 8.59 -3.90 8.60
CA MET A 215 8.68 -4.85 9.70
C MET A 215 10.11 -5.38 9.89
N ILE A 216 10.80 -5.76 8.83
CA ILE A 216 12.19 -6.25 8.89
C ILE A 216 13.12 -5.15 9.42
N VAL A 217 13.05 -3.94 8.87
CA VAL A 217 13.85 -2.79 9.32
C VAL A 217 13.54 -2.45 10.78
N SER A 218 12.26 -2.52 11.19
CA SER A 218 11.88 -2.28 12.59
C SER A 218 12.51 -3.28 13.56
N ILE A 219 12.62 -4.55 13.18
CA ILE A 219 13.30 -5.56 14.01
C ILE A 219 14.76 -5.15 14.23
N ILE A 220 15.47 -4.81 13.15
CA ILE A 220 16.87 -4.41 13.20
C ILE A 220 17.03 -3.16 14.10
N VAL A 221 16.26 -2.11 13.85
CA VAL A 221 16.34 -0.86 14.61
C VAL A 221 16.04 -1.09 16.08
N PHE A 222 15.01 -1.88 16.40
CA PHE A 222 14.60 -2.11 17.80
C PHE A 222 15.55 -3.01 18.57
N MET A 223 16.39 -3.80 17.92
CA MET A 223 17.46 -4.58 18.59
C MET A 223 18.51 -3.69 19.28
N PHE A 224 18.69 -2.46 18.77
CA PHE A 224 19.64 -1.50 19.37
C PHE A 224 19.04 -0.66 20.50
N ILE A 225 17.72 -0.69 20.70
CA ILE A 225 17.02 0.10 21.71
C ILE A 225 16.92 -0.70 23.00
N ARG A 226 17.81 -0.41 23.96
CA ARG A 226 17.83 -1.05 25.28
C ARG A 226 17.25 -0.10 26.30
N VAL A 227 15.98 -0.29 26.65
CA VAL A 227 15.26 0.50 27.64
C VAL A 227 14.51 -0.45 28.57
N ASP A 228 14.67 -0.26 29.89
CA ASP A 228 14.06 -1.12 30.91
C ASP A 228 12.58 -0.78 31.14
N SER A 229 12.23 0.50 31.07
CA SER A 229 10.86 0.97 31.25
C SER A 229 9.97 0.54 30.08
N LEU A 230 8.86 -0.13 30.39
CA LEU A 230 7.85 -0.56 29.44
C LEU A 230 7.27 0.63 28.65
N LEU A 231 6.90 1.70 29.35
CA LEU A 231 6.33 2.90 28.75
C LEU A 231 7.30 3.52 27.74
N TRP A 232 8.56 3.74 28.14
CA TRP A 232 9.57 4.32 27.26
C TRP A 232 9.89 3.42 26.05
N LYS A 233 9.80 2.11 26.21
CA LYS A 233 9.97 1.17 25.11
C LYS A 233 8.90 1.37 24.03
N PHE A 234 7.63 1.55 24.41
CA PHE A 234 6.54 1.84 23.46
C PHE A 234 6.67 3.24 22.86
N VAL A 235 6.93 4.25 23.68
CA VAL A 235 7.10 5.64 23.22
C VAL A 235 8.21 5.72 22.16
N LEU A 236 9.38 5.16 22.45
CA LEU A 236 10.51 5.17 21.51
C LEU A 236 10.19 4.40 20.20
N ARG A 237 9.49 3.28 20.29
CA ARG A 237 9.07 2.53 19.09
C ARG A 237 8.15 3.36 18.19
N ILE A 238 7.18 4.05 18.78
CA ILE A 238 6.27 4.94 18.04
C ILE A 238 7.05 6.11 17.43
N LEU A 239 7.93 6.75 18.19
CA LEU A 239 8.75 7.86 17.70
C LEU A 239 9.71 7.45 16.57
N LEU A 240 10.10 6.18 16.51
CA LEU A 240 10.99 5.64 15.49
C LEU A 240 10.24 5.15 14.22
N VAL A 241 8.91 5.03 14.26
CA VAL A 241 8.12 4.63 13.08
C VAL A 241 8.43 5.49 11.85
N PRO A 242 8.50 6.82 11.93
CA PRO A 242 8.86 7.65 10.78
C PRO A 242 10.26 7.32 10.23
N ILE A 243 11.24 7.10 11.10
CA ILE A 243 12.61 6.77 10.67
C ILE A 243 12.64 5.41 9.97
N VAL A 244 11.98 4.40 10.56
CA VAL A 244 11.84 3.05 9.97
C VAL A 244 11.15 3.12 8.61
N ALA A 245 10.06 3.88 8.50
CA ALA A 245 9.34 4.08 7.26
C ALA A 245 10.23 4.78 6.21
N GLY A 246 10.97 5.81 6.60
CA GLY A 246 11.89 6.52 5.72
C GLY A 246 13.01 5.63 5.18
N ILE A 247 13.65 4.83 6.03
CA ILE A 247 14.69 3.85 5.61
C ILE A 247 14.08 2.82 4.66
N SER A 248 12.91 2.29 4.98
CA SER A 248 12.22 1.29 4.17
C SER A 248 11.83 1.83 2.80
N TYR A 249 11.41 3.09 2.74
CA TYR A 249 11.12 3.78 1.48
C TYR A 249 12.36 3.90 0.59
N GLU A 250 13.50 4.31 1.16
CA GLU A 250 14.75 4.38 0.38
C GLU A 250 15.16 3.01 -0.17
N PHE A 251 14.93 1.95 0.60
CA PHE A 251 15.21 0.59 0.13
C PHE A 251 14.29 0.20 -1.04
N ILE A 252 12.96 0.44 -0.95
CA ILE A 252 12.02 0.16 -2.07
C ILE A 252 12.37 0.97 -3.31
N ARG A 253 12.74 2.23 -3.13
CA ARG A 253 13.20 3.09 -4.23
C ARG A 253 14.47 2.54 -4.89
N LEU A 254 15.42 2.05 -4.10
CA LEU A 254 16.62 1.39 -4.59
C LEU A 254 16.26 0.09 -5.32
N ALA A 255 15.36 -0.73 -4.76
CA ALA A 255 14.89 -1.98 -5.36
C ALA A 255 14.23 -1.76 -6.72
N GLY A 256 13.49 -0.64 -6.85
CA GLY A 256 12.88 -0.24 -8.12
C GLY A 256 13.88 0.22 -9.18
N ARG A 257 15.08 0.68 -8.79
CA ARG A 257 16.10 1.24 -9.72
C ARG A 257 17.26 0.30 -10.00
N SER A 258 17.52 -0.66 -9.13
CA SER A 258 18.69 -1.53 -9.21
C SER A 258 18.31 -2.95 -9.60
N ASP A 259 19.08 -3.53 -10.51
CA ASP A 259 19.00 -4.94 -10.90
C ASP A 259 20.16 -5.79 -10.32
N SER A 260 20.88 -5.23 -9.30
CA SER A 260 21.94 -5.98 -8.62
C SER A 260 21.43 -7.24 -7.95
N LYS A 261 22.24 -8.31 -7.96
CA LYS A 261 21.86 -9.61 -7.35
C LYS A 261 21.50 -9.48 -5.87
N LEU A 262 22.20 -8.61 -5.13
CA LEU A 262 21.95 -8.38 -3.71
C LEU A 262 20.57 -7.75 -3.49
N VAL A 263 20.28 -6.65 -4.20
CA VAL A 263 18.98 -5.94 -4.10
C VAL A 263 17.84 -6.86 -4.52
N ASN A 264 18.01 -7.60 -5.61
CA ASN A 264 17.02 -8.58 -6.07
C ASN A 264 16.74 -9.65 -5.01
N THR A 265 17.78 -10.16 -4.33
CA THR A 265 17.62 -11.16 -3.29
C THR A 265 16.91 -10.61 -2.06
N LEU A 266 17.27 -9.40 -1.63
CA LEU A 266 16.62 -8.73 -0.48
C LEU A 266 15.16 -8.32 -0.78
N SER A 267 14.79 -8.15 -2.05
CA SER A 267 13.41 -7.84 -2.46
C SER A 267 12.50 -9.08 -2.52
N LYS A 268 13.05 -10.28 -2.61
CA LYS A 268 12.27 -11.53 -2.73
C LYS A 268 11.20 -11.71 -1.66
N PRO A 269 11.45 -11.47 -0.35
CA PRO A 269 10.41 -11.61 0.66
C PRO A 269 9.18 -10.74 0.36
N GLY A 270 9.39 -9.49 -0.07
CA GLY A 270 8.31 -8.59 -0.50
C GLY A 270 7.54 -9.12 -1.70
N LEU A 271 8.24 -9.66 -2.71
CA LEU A 271 7.60 -10.28 -3.87
C LEU A 271 6.80 -11.54 -3.48
N TYR A 272 7.31 -12.37 -2.56
CA TYR A 272 6.55 -13.53 -2.05
C TYR A 272 5.26 -13.14 -1.33
N LEU A 273 5.26 -12.01 -0.59
CA LEU A 273 4.04 -11.49 0.04
C LEU A 273 2.96 -11.19 -1.00
N GLN A 274 3.34 -10.71 -2.18
CA GLN A 274 2.39 -10.38 -3.25
C GLN A 274 1.61 -11.59 -3.78
N TYR A 275 2.09 -12.83 -3.62
CA TYR A 275 1.29 -14.02 -3.94
C TYR A 275 -0.01 -14.11 -3.11
N PHE A 276 -0.02 -13.50 -1.92
CA PHE A 276 -1.21 -13.43 -1.06
C PHE A 276 -2.04 -12.16 -1.29
N THR A 277 -1.40 -11.06 -1.70
CA THR A 277 -2.03 -9.74 -1.84
C THR A 277 -2.34 -9.35 -3.28
N THR A 278 -2.08 -10.23 -4.25
CA THR A 278 -2.50 -10.09 -5.64
C THR A 278 -3.17 -11.37 -6.13
N ARG A 279 -4.11 -11.25 -7.05
CA ARG A 279 -4.78 -12.37 -7.73
C ARG A 279 -4.74 -12.14 -9.24
N GLU A 280 -5.04 -13.18 -10.01
CA GLU A 280 -5.21 -13.04 -11.45
C GLU A 280 -6.48 -12.25 -11.74
N PRO A 281 -6.38 -11.12 -12.48
CA PRO A 281 -7.53 -10.33 -12.87
C PRO A 281 -8.26 -10.96 -14.05
N ASP A 282 -9.54 -10.62 -14.20
CA ASP A 282 -10.29 -10.84 -15.45
C ASP A 282 -10.02 -9.72 -16.48
N GLU A 283 -10.65 -9.82 -17.66
CA GLU A 283 -10.43 -8.87 -18.76
C GLU A 283 -10.99 -7.47 -18.42
N GLU A 284 -12.15 -7.41 -17.79
CA GLU A 284 -12.81 -6.17 -17.40
C GLU A 284 -11.96 -5.37 -16.38
N MET A 285 -11.34 -6.06 -15.41
CA MET A 285 -10.41 -5.44 -14.48
C MET A 285 -9.13 -4.91 -15.14
N MET A 286 -8.65 -5.59 -16.20
CA MET A 286 -7.53 -5.09 -17.01
C MET A 286 -7.90 -3.85 -17.81
N GLU A 287 -9.12 -3.78 -18.37
CA GLU A 287 -9.64 -2.58 -19.05
C GLU A 287 -9.74 -1.39 -18.07
N VAL A 288 -10.22 -1.61 -16.87
CA VAL A 288 -10.23 -0.58 -15.80
C VAL A 288 -8.81 -0.07 -15.52
N ALA A 289 -7.83 -0.96 -15.41
CA ALA A 289 -6.44 -0.57 -15.17
C ALA A 289 -5.85 0.21 -16.37
N ILE A 290 -6.20 -0.14 -17.61
CA ILE A 290 -5.81 0.62 -18.81
C ILE A 290 -6.40 2.03 -18.75
N LYS A 291 -7.69 2.16 -18.43
CA LYS A 291 -8.36 3.47 -18.30
C LYS A 291 -7.72 4.35 -17.22
N ALA A 292 -7.32 3.77 -16.11
CA ALA A 292 -6.60 4.50 -15.06
C ALA A 292 -5.23 5.01 -15.56
N VAL A 293 -4.50 4.21 -16.35
CA VAL A 293 -3.24 4.66 -16.97
C VAL A 293 -3.49 5.78 -17.98
N GLU A 294 -4.49 5.64 -18.86
CA GLU A 294 -4.85 6.67 -19.85
C GLU A 294 -5.18 8.02 -19.21
N GLY A 295 -5.73 8.01 -17.99
CA GLY A 295 -6.04 9.24 -17.24
C GLY A 295 -4.81 10.03 -16.78
N VAL A 296 -3.64 9.41 -16.67
CA VAL A 296 -2.42 10.05 -16.11
C VAL A 296 -1.24 10.06 -17.06
N PHE A 297 -1.27 9.26 -18.13
CA PHE A 297 -0.10 8.99 -18.93
C PHE A 297 -0.46 8.62 -20.37
N ASP A 298 0.11 9.32 -21.35
CA ASP A 298 0.02 8.92 -22.74
C ASP A 298 0.98 7.75 -23.02
N TRP A 299 0.48 6.55 -22.79
CA TRP A 299 1.26 5.34 -22.96
C TRP A 299 1.61 5.07 -24.45
N LYS A 300 0.78 5.56 -25.40
CA LYS A 300 1.02 5.38 -26.82
C LYS A 300 2.20 6.23 -27.28
N GLU A 301 2.26 7.48 -26.83
CA GLU A 301 3.42 8.35 -27.08
C GLU A 301 4.69 7.79 -26.45
N TYR A 302 4.61 7.32 -25.20
CA TYR A 302 5.72 6.68 -24.50
C TYR A 302 6.27 5.46 -25.26
N LEU A 303 5.39 4.56 -25.76
CA LEU A 303 5.82 3.38 -26.51
C LEU A 303 6.47 3.77 -27.84
N ARG A 304 5.95 4.78 -28.55
CA ARG A 304 6.58 5.30 -29.76
C ARG A 304 7.98 5.81 -29.49
N ALA A 305 8.15 6.66 -28.47
CA ALA A 305 9.45 7.19 -28.05
C ALA A 305 10.42 6.08 -27.61
N MET A 306 9.91 5.04 -26.94
CA MET A 306 10.70 3.88 -26.54
C MET A 306 11.19 3.07 -27.73
N HIS A 307 10.32 2.79 -28.72
CA HIS A 307 10.68 2.05 -29.93
C HIS A 307 11.63 2.84 -30.84
N ASN A 308 11.51 4.16 -30.87
CA ASN A 308 12.40 5.04 -31.61
C ASN A 308 13.77 5.24 -30.91
N GLY A 309 13.95 4.78 -29.67
CA GLY A 309 15.17 5.00 -28.89
C GLY A 309 15.33 6.44 -28.38
N GLU A 310 14.26 7.23 -28.34
CA GLU A 310 14.24 8.65 -27.94
C GLU A 310 14.15 8.83 -26.42
N LEU A 311 13.84 7.79 -25.66
CA LEU A 311 13.81 7.84 -24.20
C LEU A 311 15.24 7.81 -23.66
N GLU A 312 15.66 8.88 -22.99
CA GLU A 312 16.90 8.91 -22.18
C GLU A 312 16.78 7.96 -20.97
N ASP A 313 17.91 7.36 -20.56
CA ASP A 313 18.01 6.43 -19.42
C ASP A 313 17.81 7.10 -18.06
#